data_3396ebb592fd27ff65078a932fecf28b
#
_entry.id   3396ebb592fd27ff65078a932fecf28b
#
_cell.length_a   1.000
_cell.length_b   1.000
_cell.length_c   1.000
_cell.angle_alpha   90.00
_cell.angle_beta   90.00
_cell.angle_gamma   90.00
#
_symmetry.space_group_name_H-M   'P 1'
#
loop_
_entity.id
_entity.type
_entity.pdbx_description
1 polymer ?
#
loop_
_entity_poly.entity_id
_entity_poly.type
_entity_poly.pdbx_seq_one_letter_code
_entity_poly.pdbx_strand_id
1 'polypeptide(L)'
;MKTLTVYPTESGEQFTFAEPTVPADWKLTGIACVDGGTPVGTPDFTAAGGHVDVAIEPGATITCTFSNTQRGHIIVAKTTLPSDDVPEFTFDPSWGDTFTLNSGDQNDSGALKPDTYSVTENPLFGWDLVTAQCSGDGNTPSRIVLGAGKTVTCTFTNVKQTAQLRLVKNVDGGSAKPEDWLLSATAAAPYAGRNIEDAPGNNTEYAPIYAD
;
A
#
# COMPACT_ATOMS: atom_id res chain seq x y z
N MET A 1 -34.42 -14.34 -8.69
CA MET A 1 -35.40 -13.25 -8.83
C MET A 1 -36.54 -13.52 -7.86
N LYS A 2 -36.94 -12.55 -7.04
CA LYS A 2 -38.07 -12.69 -6.11
C LYS A 2 -39.14 -11.70 -6.56
N THR A 3 -40.36 -12.16 -6.82
CA THR A 3 -41.49 -11.32 -7.17
C THR A 3 -42.36 -11.13 -5.93
N LEU A 4 -42.73 -9.90 -5.63
CA LEU A 4 -43.66 -9.55 -4.59
C LEU A 4 -44.92 -8.95 -5.27
N THR A 5 -46.08 -9.45 -4.94
CA THR A 5 -47.34 -8.87 -5.38
C THR A 5 -47.90 -7.98 -4.27
N VAL A 6 -48.15 -6.72 -4.58
CA VAL A 6 -48.75 -5.74 -3.67
C VAL A 6 -50.11 -5.29 -4.28
N TYR A 7 -51.04 -4.91 -3.44
CA TYR A 7 -52.37 -4.43 -3.84
C TYR A 7 -52.54 -3.01 -3.31
N PRO A 8 -52.19 -1.97 -4.09
CA PRO A 8 -52.38 -0.59 -3.68
C PRO A 8 -53.88 -0.35 -3.41
N THR A 9 -54.19 0.29 -2.30
CA THR A 9 -55.55 0.62 -1.88
C THR A 9 -56.01 1.97 -2.46
N GLU A 10 -55.03 2.79 -2.86
CA GLU A 10 -55.22 4.09 -3.49
C GLU A 10 -54.13 4.37 -4.54
N SER A 11 -54.40 5.33 -5.44
CA SER A 11 -53.42 5.80 -6.43
C SER A 11 -52.26 6.49 -5.74
N GLY A 12 -51.03 6.13 -6.14
CA GLY A 12 -49.78 6.74 -5.60
C GLY A 12 -49.40 6.25 -4.19
N GLU A 13 -49.91 5.11 -3.73
CA GLU A 13 -49.51 4.53 -2.46
C GLU A 13 -47.98 4.28 -2.43
N GLN A 14 -47.30 4.78 -1.38
CA GLN A 14 -45.85 4.74 -1.27
C GLN A 14 -45.36 3.40 -0.71
N PHE A 15 -44.40 2.81 -1.40
CA PHE A 15 -43.69 1.62 -0.95
C PHE A 15 -42.18 1.87 -0.88
N THR A 16 -41.56 1.50 0.24
CA THR A 16 -40.11 1.56 0.43
C THR A 16 -39.46 0.21 0.08
N PHE A 17 -38.58 0.20 -0.90
CA PHE A 17 -37.76 -0.95 -1.24
C PHE A 17 -36.34 -0.71 -0.72
N ALA A 18 -35.79 -1.66 0.03
CA ALA A 18 -34.49 -1.52 0.67
C ALA A 18 -33.66 -2.81 0.58
N GLU A 19 -32.32 -2.64 0.59
CA GLU A 19 -31.36 -3.70 0.88
C GLU A 19 -30.80 -3.45 2.30
N PRO A 20 -31.40 -4.06 3.35
CA PRO A 20 -31.10 -3.69 4.73
C PRO A 20 -29.72 -4.13 5.20
N THR A 21 -29.08 -5.08 4.50
CA THR A 21 -27.76 -5.62 4.85
C THR A 21 -26.93 -5.83 3.59
N VAL A 22 -25.70 -5.27 3.60
CA VAL A 22 -24.70 -5.49 2.56
C VAL A 22 -23.50 -6.20 3.22
N PRO A 23 -22.97 -7.31 2.67
CA PRO A 23 -21.79 -7.96 3.21
C PRO A 23 -20.60 -6.99 3.36
N ALA A 24 -19.70 -7.24 4.31
CA ALA A 24 -18.63 -6.31 4.72
C ALA A 24 -17.77 -5.80 3.56
N ASP A 25 -17.45 -6.70 2.59
CA ASP A 25 -16.58 -6.37 1.45
C ASP A 25 -17.38 -5.87 0.22
N TRP A 26 -18.65 -5.56 0.41
CA TRP A 26 -19.50 -5.05 -0.65
C TRP A 26 -20.03 -3.66 -0.32
N LYS A 27 -20.34 -2.90 -1.35
CA LYS A 27 -20.99 -1.60 -1.27
C LYS A 27 -22.16 -1.56 -2.23
N LEU A 28 -23.32 -1.15 -1.75
CA LEU A 28 -24.44 -0.78 -2.63
C LEU A 28 -24.02 0.46 -3.44
N THR A 29 -24.05 0.33 -4.77
CA THR A 29 -23.57 1.36 -5.71
C THR A 29 -24.68 1.87 -6.65
N GLY A 30 -25.82 1.19 -6.66
CA GLY A 30 -26.95 1.62 -7.48
C GLY A 30 -28.27 1.03 -7.01
N ILE A 31 -29.33 1.85 -7.09
CA ILE A 31 -30.72 1.42 -7.00
C ILE A 31 -31.43 2.05 -8.19
N ALA A 32 -32.13 1.26 -8.95
CA ALA A 32 -32.94 1.74 -10.06
C ALA A 32 -34.30 1.00 -10.09
N CYS A 33 -35.40 1.73 -10.07
CA CYS A 33 -36.71 1.19 -10.26
C CYS A 33 -37.34 1.71 -11.58
N VAL A 34 -38.01 0.83 -12.29
CA VAL A 34 -38.70 1.17 -13.54
C VAL A 34 -40.11 0.58 -13.56
N ASP A 35 -41.06 1.31 -14.15
CA ASP A 35 -42.39 0.85 -14.53
C ASP A 35 -42.50 0.87 -16.05
N GLY A 36 -42.69 -0.30 -16.66
CA GLY A 36 -42.76 -0.42 -18.12
C GLY A 36 -41.55 0.16 -18.86
N GLY A 37 -40.37 0.25 -18.21
CA GLY A 37 -39.13 0.86 -18.73
C GLY A 37 -38.94 2.35 -18.37
N THR A 38 -39.94 3.00 -17.75
CA THR A 38 -39.84 4.39 -17.27
C THR A 38 -39.24 4.42 -15.85
N PRO A 39 -38.21 5.22 -15.55
CA PRO A 39 -37.67 5.36 -14.20
C PRO A 39 -38.73 5.89 -13.21
N VAL A 40 -38.78 5.26 -12.02
CA VAL A 40 -39.70 5.67 -10.94
C VAL A 40 -38.96 5.65 -9.60
N GLY A 41 -39.41 6.52 -8.68
CA GLY A 41 -38.84 6.64 -7.34
C GLY A 41 -37.54 7.43 -7.29
N THR A 42 -37.13 7.81 -6.09
CA THR A 42 -35.86 8.52 -5.81
C THR A 42 -35.04 7.69 -4.86
N PRO A 43 -33.87 7.17 -5.30
CA PRO A 43 -33.00 6.39 -4.44
C PRO A 43 -32.33 7.25 -3.34
N ASP A 44 -32.27 6.71 -2.13
CA ASP A 44 -31.51 7.26 -1.01
C ASP A 44 -30.43 6.28 -0.56
N PHE A 45 -29.16 6.74 -0.58
CA PHE A 45 -27.97 5.99 -0.19
C PHE A 45 -27.42 6.43 1.17
N THR A 46 -28.12 7.33 1.89
CA THR A 46 -27.64 7.86 3.18
C THR A 46 -27.78 6.86 4.32
N ALA A 47 -28.76 5.97 4.23
CA ALA A 47 -28.93 4.90 5.19
C ALA A 47 -28.00 3.70 4.90
N ALA A 48 -27.64 2.95 5.94
CA ALA A 48 -26.94 1.69 5.76
C ALA A 48 -27.80 0.74 4.90
N GLY A 49 -27.25 0.34 3.73
CA GLY A 49 -27.96 -0.52 2.78
C GLY A 49 -28.80 0.21 1.73
N GLY A 50 -29.11 1.50 1.91
CA GLY A 50 -29.88 2.30 0.96
C GLY A 50 -31.33 1.85 0.77
N HIS A 51 -32.17 2.75 0.25
CA HIS A 51 -33.56 2.46 -0.08
C HIS A 51 -34.05 3.32 -1.27
N VAL A 52 -35.22 2.99 -1.77
CA VAL A 52 -35.94 3.79 -2.74
C VAL A 52 -37.44 3.77 -2.40
N ASP A 53 -38.04 4.95 -2.36
CA ASP A 53 -39.51 5.11 -2.20
C ASP A 53 -40.15 5.25 -3.57
N VAL A 54 -41.16 4.43 -3.84
CA VAL A 54 -41.87 4.39 -5.12
C VAL A 54 -43.35 4.51 -4.87
N ALA A 55 -43.97 5.47 -5.54
CA ALA A 55 -45.45 5.53 -5.65
C ALA A 55 -45.90 4.47 -6.62
N ILE A 56 -46.80 3.58 -6.20
CA ILE A 56 -47.32 2.49 -7.02
C ILE A 56 -48.74 2.77 -7.41
N GLU A 57 -49.03 2.67 -8.71
CA GLU A 57 -50.36 2.76 -9.28
C GLU A 57 -51.01 1.37 -9.44
N PRO A 58 -52.33 1.25 -9.33
CA PRO A 58 -53.04 0.00 -9.66
C PRO A 58 -52.69 -0.48 -11.08
N GLY A 59 -52.23 -1.72 -11.21
CA GLY A 59 -51.85 -2.33 -12.48
C GLY A 59 -50.40 -2.06 -12.91
N ALA A 60 -49.61 -1.27 -12.16
CA ALA A 60 -48.19 -1.05 -12.42
C ALA A 60 -47.37 -2.35 -12.29
N THR A 61 -46.26 -2.43 -13.04
CA THR A 61 -45.31 -3.52 -12.96
C THR A 61 -43.91 -2.94 -12.70
N ILE A 62 -43.58 -2.78 -11.42
CA ILE A 62 -42.33 -2.16 -10.99
C ILE A 62 -41.22 -3.21 -10.89
N THR A 63 -40.06 -2.91 -11.49
CA THR A 63 -38.81 -3.68 -11.30
C THR A 63 -37.77 -2.78 -10.64
N CYS A 64 -37.34 -3.16 -9.43
CA CYS A 64 -36.24 -2.49 -8.72
C CYS A 64 -34.97 -3.34 -8.76
N THR A 65 -33.88 -2.75 -9.24
CA THR A 65 -32.57 -3.38 -9.33
C THR A 65 -31.63 -2.74 -8.31
N PHE A 66 -31.05 -3.55 -7.43
CA PHE A 66 -30.00 -3.16 -6.48
C PHE A 66 -28.66 -3.67 -7.02
N SER A 67 -27.70 -2.79 -7.15
CA SER A 67 -26.37 -3.10 -7.68
C SER A 67 -25.33 -2.93 -6.58
N ASN A 68 -24.54 -3.98 -6.34
CA ASN A 68 -23.47 -3.98 -5.37
C ASN A 68 -22.13 -4.12 -6.06
N THR A 69 -21.11 -3.40 -5.57
CA THR A 69 -19.74 -3.51 -6.05
C THR A 69 -18.86 -4.07 -4.93
N GLN A 70 -18.09 -5.11 -5.24
CA GLN A 70 -17.13 -5.68 -4.30
C GLN A 70 -15.96 -4.73 -4.11
N ARG A 71 -15.55 -4.53 -2.86
CA ARG A 71 -14.35 -3.77 -2.50
C ARG A 71 -13.10 -4.60 -2.80
N GLY A 72 -11.97 -3.93 -3.01
CA GLY A 72 -10.67 -4.56 -3.19
C GLY A 72 -9.72 -4.22 -2.05
N HIS A 73 -8.49 -4.76 -2.10
CA HIS A 73 -7.45 -4.56 -1.09
C HIS A 73 -6.14 -4.13 -1.75
N ILE A 74 -5.36 -3.31 -1.05
CA ILE A 74 -3.99 -3.00 -1.40
C ILE A 74 -3.10 -3.48 -0.25
N ILE A 75 -2.12 -4.34 -0.58
CA ILE A 75 -1.12 -4.82 0.37
C ILE A 75 0.18 -4.11 0.07
N VAL A 76 0.78 -3.46 1.06
CA VAL A 76 2.12 -2.91 0.98
C VAL A 76 3.06 -3.85 1.71
N ALA A 77 4.08 -4.35 1.02
CA ALA A 77 5.09 -5.27 1.54
C ALA A 77 6.47 -4.63 1.54
N LYS A 78 7.25 -4.84 2.60
CA LYS A 78 8.59 -4.29 2.76
C LYS A 78 9.66 -5.37 2.76
N THR A 79 10.77 -5.10 2.07
CA THR A 79 11.96 -5.94 2.04
C THR A 79 13.21 -5.08 2.12
N THR A 80 14.25 -5.55 2.82
CA THR A 80 15.56 -4.91 2.87
C THR A 80 16.69 -5.87 2.53
N LEU A 81 17.80 -5.33 2.11
CA LEU A 81 19.07 -6.02 1.93
C LEU A 81 20.19 -5.25 2.65
N PRO A 82 20.84 -5.82 3.69
CA PRO A 82 20.53 -7.11 4.30
C PRO A 82 19.17 -7.14 5.02
N SER A 83 18.62 -8.34 5.21
CA SER A 83 17.27 -8.54 5.78
C SER A 83 17.26 -8.59 7.32
N ASP A 84 18.41 -8.72 7.95
CA ASP A 84 18.62 -8.79 9.40
C ASP A 84 18.72 -7.42 10.08
N ASP A 85 18.87 -6.36 9.30
CA ASP A 85 18.79 -4.99 9.76
C ASP A 85 17.35 -4.48 9.57
N VAL A 86 16.68 -4.14 10.64
CA VAL A 86 15.21 -3.92 10.66
C VAL A 86 14.81 -2.50 11.10
N PRO A 87 15.23 -1.44 10.38
CA PRO A 87 14.70 -0.12 10.64
C PRO A 87 13.23 -0.03 10.20
N GLU A 88 12.51 0.89 10.81
CA GLU A 88 11.15 1.21 10.40
C GLU A 88 11.15 2.17 9.20
N PHE A 89 10.42 1.78 8.15
CA PHE A 89 10.17 2.61 6.97
C PHE A 89 8.75 3.16 7.03
N THR A 90 8.61 4.46 6.84
CA THR A 90 7.31 5.14 6.86
C THR A 90 6.71 5.20 5.47
N PHE A 91 5.42 4.86 5.37
CA PHE A 91 4.64 4.90 4.14
C PHE A 91 3.52 5.92 4.25
N ASP A 92 3.28 6.66 3.17
CA ASP A 92 2.21 7.64 3.03
C ASP A 92 1.24 7.20 1.91
N PRO A 93 0.12 6.53 2.27
CA PRO A 93 -0.87 6.09 1.31
C PRO A 93 -1.92 7.16 1.04
N SER A 94 -2.50 7.17 -0.17
CA SER A 94 -3.61 8.06 -0.51
C SER A 94 -4.98 7.64 0.07
N TRP A 95 -5.06 6.48 0.73
CA TRP A 95 -6.32 5.91 1.23
C TRP A 95 -6.50 5.98 2.75
N GLY A 96 -5.55 6.49 3.50
CA GLY A 96 -5.63 6.55 4.96
C GLY A 96 -4.42 7.19 5.60
N ASP A 97 -4.22 6.93 6.88
CA ASP A 97 -3.10 7.47 7.66
C ASP A 97 -1.77 6.80 7.29
N THR A 98 -0.66 7.47 7.58
CA THR A 98 0.68 6.93 7.45
C THR A 98 0.88 5.72 8.37
N PHE A 99 1.71 4.77 7.94
CA PHE A 99 2.07 3.59 8.73
C PHE A 99 3.55 3.26 8.55
N THR A 100 4.08 2.40 9.42
CA THR A 100 5.47 1.92 9.35
C THR A 100 5.53 0.42 9.12
N LEU A 101 6.59 -0.04 8.40
CA LEU A 101 6.91 -1.44 8.18
C LEU A 101 8.40 -1.68 8.39
N ASN A 102 8.72 -2.82 8.99
CA ASN A 102 10.05 -3.39 9.01
C ASN A 102 10.23 -4.37 7.84
N SER A 103 11.45 -4.83 7.61
CA SER A 103 11.70 -5.86 6.59
C SER A 103 10.93 -7.16 6.89
N GLY A 104 10.19 -7.64 5.90
CA GLY A 104 9.32 -8.82 6.03
C GLY A 104 7.87 -8.51 6.44
N ASP A 105 7.57 -7.29 6.86
CA ASP A 105 6.23 -6.88 7.24
C ASP A 105 5.34 -6.52 6.04
N GLN A 106 4.03 -6.56 6.28
CA GLN A 106 3.00 -6.16 5.35
C GLN A 106 1.92 -5.33 6.04
N ASN A 107 1.32 -4.41 5.30
CA ASN A 107 0.12 -3.67 5.71
C ASN A 107 -0.99 -3.88 4.67
N ASP A 108 -2.18 -4.26 5.13
CA ASP A 108 -3.39 -4.36 4.31
C ASP A 108 -4.22 -3.08 4.49
N SER A 109 -4.59 -2.45 3.40
CA SER A 109 -5.41 -1.24 3.38
C SER A 109 -6.80 -1.41 3.99
N GLY A 110 -7.24 -2.65 4.22
CA GLY A 110 -8.65 -2.98 4.41
C GLY A 110 -9.44 -2.83 3.10
N ALA A 111 -10.76 -2.97 3.22
CA ALA A 111 -11.67 -2.96 2.07
C ALA A 111 -11.83 -1.56 1.46
N LEU A 112 -11.27 -1.32 0.27
CA LEU A 112 -11.34 -0.08 -0.49
C LEU A 112 -12.31 -0.18 -1.66
N LYS A 113 -12.97 0.94 -2.03
CA LYS A 113 -13.75 1.00 -3.27
C LYS A 113 -12.82 0.84 -4.49
N PRO A 114 -13.32 0.30 -5.62
CA PRO A 114 -12.56 0.36 -6.87
C PRO A 114 -12.28 1.81 -7.27
N ASP A 115 -10.98 2.15 -7.41
CA ASP A 115 -10.52 3.50 -7.74
C ASP A 115 -9.03 3.45 -8.09
N THR A 116 -8.42 4.62 -8.31
CA THR A 116 -6.97 4.77 -8.43
C THR A 116 -6.38 5.33 -7.14
N TYR A 117 -5.36 4.65 -6.64
CA TYR A 117 -4.67 4.97 -5.38
C TYR A 117 -3.17 5.15 -5.61
N SER A 118 -2.48 5.64 -4.60
CA SER A 118 -1.02 5.74 -4.57
C SER A 118 -0.49 5.48 -3.17
N VAL A 119 0.78 5.07 -3.09
CA VAL A 119 1.53 4.95 -1.84
C VAL A 119 2.98 5.38 -2.09
N THR A 120 3.56 6.11 -1.15
CA THR A 120 4.94 6.57 -1.21
C THR A 120 5.68 6.09 0.03
N GLU A 121 6.90 5.57 -0.14
CA GLU A 121 7.83 5.32 0.95
C GLU A 121 8.64 6.60 1.20
N ASN A 122 8.71 7.05 2.46
CA ASN A 122 9.53 8.18 2.84
C ASN A 122 11.01 7.78 2.87
N PRO A 123 11.94 8.62 2.36
CA PRO A 123 13.36 8.34 2.40
C PRO A 123 13.85 8.10 3.84
N LEU A 124 14.68 7.07 4.02
CA LEU A 124 15.35 6.78 5.29
C LEU A 124 16.86 6.95 5.11
N PHE A 125 17.50 7.70 6.02
CA PHE A 125 18.95 7.90 5.98
C PHE A 125 19.69 6.56 6.05
N GLY A 126 20.71 6.39 5.20
CA GLY A 126 21.51 5.17 5.13
C GLY A 126 20.88 4.06 4.27
N TRP A 127 19.75 4.32 3.61
CA TRP A 127 19.05 3.32 2.78
C TRP A 127 18.66 3.89 1.41
N ASP A 128 18.81 3.10 0.37
CA ASP A 128 18.38 3.42 -0.99
C ASP A 128 17.19 2.55 -1.39
N LEU A 129 16.08 3.16 -1.81
CA LEU A 129 14.98 2.45 -2.44
C LEU A 129 15.42 2.01 -3.85
N VAL A 130 15.61 0.70 -4.05
CA VAL A 130 16.10 0.16 -5.33
C VAL A 130 14.98 -0.37 -6.21
N THR A 131 13.89 -0.85 -5.61
CA THR A 131 12.69 -1.25 -6.37
C THR A 131 11.43 -0.94 -5.60
N ALA A 132 10.38 -0.52 -6.34
CA ALA A 132 9.02 -0.38 -5.85
C ALA A 132 8.07 -0.82 -6.98
N GLN A 133 7.47 -1.99 -6.82
CA GLN A 133 6.66 -2.63 -7.87
C GLN A 133 5.34 -3.13 -7.32
N CYS A 134 4.27 -2.97 -8.09
CA CYS A 134 2.95 -3.47 -7.76
C CYS A 134 2.54 -4.61 -8.69
N SER A 135 1.75 -5.56 -8.17
CA SER A 135 1.13 -6.62 -8.96
C SER A 135 0.05 -6.08 -9.91
N GLY A 136 -0.17 -6.79 -11.01
CA GLY A 136 -1.14 -6.41 -12.05
C GLY A 136 -0.54 -5.48 -13.10
N ASP A 137 -1.00 -5.64 -14.35
CA ASP A 137 -0.47 -4.92 -15.49
C ASP A 137 -0.68 -3.39 -15.35
N GLY A 138 0.41 -2.64 -15.53
CA GLY A 138 0.40 -1.18 -15.50
C GLY A 138 0.27 -0.54 -14.12
N ASN A 139 0.25 -1.32 -13.02
CA ASN A 139 0.26 -0.79 -11.67
C ASN A 139 1.67 -0.39 -11.25
N THR A 140 1.77 0.77 -10.63
CA THR A 140 2.96 1.30 -9.97
C THR A 140 2.56 1.86 -8.62
N PRO A 141 3.49 2.04 -7.64
CA PRO A 141 3.13 2.67 -6.36
C PRO A 141 2.51 4.06 -6.49
N SER A 142 2.88 4.83 -7.50
CA SER A 142 2.30 6.15 -7.78
C SER A 142 0.94 6.09 -8.49
N ARG A 143 0.54 4.94 -9.03
CA ARG A 143 -0.72 4.74 -9.73
C ARG A 143 -1.18 3.28 -9.63
N ILE A 144 -1.98 2.99 -8.61
CA ILE A 144 -2.56 1.66 -8.33
C ILE A 144 -4.02 1.67 -8.79
N VAL A 145 -4.33 0.97 -9.87
CA VAL A 145 -5.71 0.80 -10.35
C VAL A 145 -6.32 -0.40 -9.66
N LEU A 146 -7.14 -0.16 -8.65
CA LEU A 146 -7.81 -1.20 -7.88
C LEU A 146 -9.16 -1.54 -8.49
N GLY A 147 -9.28 -2.73 -9.06
CA GLY A 147 -10.53 -3.27 -9.58
C GLY A 147 -11.43 -3.86 -8.49
N ALA A 148 -12.72 -4.04 -8.82
CA ALA A 148 -13.69 -4.68 -7.93
C ALA A 148 -13.25 -6.09 -7.55
N GLY A 149 -13.20 -6.39 -6.24
CA GLY A 149 -12.80 -7.69 -5.68
C GLY A 149 -11.34 -8.07 -5.94
N LYS A 150 -10.49 -7.13 -6.34
CA LYS A 150 -9.07 -7.39 -6.61
C LYS A 150 -8.20 -7.06 -5.41
N THR A 151 -7.08 -7.77 -5.30
CA THR A 151 -5.99 -7.44 -4.39
C THR A 151 -4.77 -7.05 -5.22
N VAL A 152 -4.19 -5.90 -4.91
CA VAL A 152 -2.92 -5.42 -5.50
C VAL A 152 -1.87 -5.40 -4.40
N THR A 153 -0.74 -6.09 -4.62
CA THR A 153 0.39 -6.09 -3.71
C THR A 153 1.49 -5.21 -4.28
N CYS A 154 1.94 -4.20 -3.52
CA CYS A 154 3.07 -3.35 -3.84
C CYS A 154 4.25 -3.69 -2.92
N THR A 155 5.38 -4.13 -3.50
CA THR A 155 6.59 -4.48 -2.76
C THR A 155 7.65 -3.41 -2.93
N PHE A 156 8.18 -2.93 -1.81
CA PHE A 156 9.26 -1.95 -1.72
C PHE A 156 10.52 -2.63 -1.20
N THR A 157 11.62 -2.50 -1.93
CA THR A 157 12.92 -3.08 -1.55
C THR A 157 13.96 -1.99 -1.40
N ASN A 158 14.56 -1.91 -0.21
CA ASN A 158 15.65 -1.00 0.07
C ASN A 158 16.96 -1.77 0.29
N VAL A 159 18.05 -1.14 -0.09
CA VAL A 159 19.41 -1.63 0.15
C VAL A 159 20.12 -0.68 1.08
N LYS A 160 20.80 -1.21 2.08
CA LYS A 160 21.60 -0.41 3.00
C LYS A 160 22.78 0.20 2.27
N GLN A 161 22.97 1.51 2.41
CA GLN A 161 24.13 2.21 1.85
C GLN A 161 25.42 1.73 2.51
N THR A 162 26.45 1.57 1.69
CA THR A 162 27.78 1.21 2.17
C THR A 162 28.79 2.30 1.79
N ALA A 163 29.65 2.67 2.74
CA ALA A 163 30.85 3.42 2.46
C ALA A 163 32.05 2.47 2.38
N GLN A 164 33.12 2.91 1.72
CA GLN A 164 34.37 2.15 1.65
C GLN A 164 35.50 3.01 2.17
N LEU A 165 36.33 2.44 3.05
CA LEU A 165 37.48 3.10 3.60
C LEU A 165 38.76 2.29 3.30
N ARG A 166 39.79 2.97 2.81
CA ARG A 166 41.11 2.41 2.63
C ARG A 166 42.14 3.28 3.35
N LEU A 167 42.98 2.65 4.20
CA LEU A 167 44.08 3.29 4.87
C LEU A 167 45.35 3.04 4.06
N VAL A 168 46.11 4.10 3.78
CA VAL A 168 47.34 4.02 2.99
C VAL A 168 48.44 4.82 3.69
N LYS A 169 49.59 4.21 3.87
CA LYS A 169 50.82 4.89 4.36
C LYS A 169 51.64 5.44 3.19
N ASN A 170 51.99 6.70 3.25
CA ASN A 170 53.00 7.28 2.38
C ASN A 170 54.30 7.45 3.20
N VAL A 171 55.41 7.00 2.64
CA VAL A 171 56.74 7.09 3.28
C VAL A 171 57.62 7.98 2.41
N ASP A 172 58.19 9.01 3.00
CA ASP A 172 59.12 9.92 2.34
C ASP A 172 60.53 9.81 3.01
N GLY A 173 61.51 9.31 2.24
CA GLY A 173 62.90 9.09 2.66
C GLY A 173 63.11 7.87 3.55
N GLY A 174 64.36 7.49 3.72
CA GLY A 174 64.77 6.32 4.51
C GLY A 174 64.65 4.99 3.78
N SER A 175 64.85 3.86 4.51
CA SER A 175 64.79 2.50 3.96
C SER A 175 63.52 1.73 4.32
N ALA A 176 62.71 2.26 5.21
CA ALA A 176 61.43 1.64 5.60
C ALA A 176 60.41 1.73 4.47
N LYS A 177 59.57 0.70 4.32
CA LYS A 177 58.53 0.61 3.28
C LYS A 177 57.13 0.75 3.90
N PRO A 178 56.09 1.13 3.12
CA PRO A 178 54.75 1.27 3.65
C PRO A 178 54.24 0.05 4.44
N GLU A 179 54.63 -1.16 4.03
CA GLU A 179 54.27 -2.42 4.70
C GLU A 179 54.86 -2.60 6.10
N ASP A 180 55.93 -1.80 6.48
CA ASP A 180 56.50 -1.84 7.81
C ASP A 180 55.62 -1.16 8.87
N TRP A 181 54.50 -0.52 8.47
CA TRP A 181 53.53 0.11 9.36
C TRP A 181 52.21 -0.63 9.31
N LEU A 182 51.58 -0.75 10.49
CA LEU A 182 50.19 -1.14 10.64
C LEU A 182 49.34 0.10 10.91
N LEU A 183 48.24 0.22 10.20
CA LEU A 183 47.31 1.36 10.29
C LEU A 183 45.96 0.89 10.86
N SER A 184 45.38 1.71 11.69
CA SER A 184 44.07 1.43 12.26
C SER A 184 43.14 2.63 12.13
N ALA A 185 41.85 2.38 11.95
CA ALA A 185 40.78 3.36 12.08
C ALA A 185 39.80 2.87 13.14
N THR A 186 39.53 3.71 14.12
CA THR A 186 38.63 3.37 15.22
C THR A 186 37.31 4.13 15.05
N ALA A 187 36.19 3.41 14.99
CA ALA A 187 34.87 4.00 15.01
C ALA A 187 34.53 4.51 16.42
N ALA A 188 33.85 5.66 16.50
CA ALA A 188 33.31 6.15 17.77
C ALA A 188 32.26 5.20 18.34
N ALA A 189 32.11 5.15 19.67
CA ALA A 189 31.05 4.38 20.28
C ALA A 189 29.67 4.89 19.80
N PRO A 190 28.69 3.99 19.53
CA PRO A 190 28.65 2.56 19.85
C PRO A 190 29.22 1.63 18.75
N TYR A 191 29.86 2.13 17.73
CA TYR A 191 30.19 1.44 16.47
C TYR A 191 31.54 0.71 16.47
N ALA A 192 32.03 0.26 17.60
CA ALA A 192 33.35 -0.37 17.74
C ALA A 192 33.58 -1.62 16.84
N GLY A 193 32.49 -2.30 16.41
CA GLY A 193 32.57 -3.44 15.47
C GLY A 193 32.96 -3.04 14.03
N ARG A 194 33.12 -1.74 13.74
CA ARG A 194 33.52 -1.18 12.43
C ARG A 194 34.95 -0.73 12.37
N ASN A 195 35.76 -1.08 13.37
CA ASN A 195 37.18 -0.76 13.38
C ASN A 195 37.89 -1.46 12.21
N ILE A 196 38.85 -0.76 11.63
CA ILE A 196 39.91 -1.37 10.82
C ILE A 196 41.11 -1.49 11.72
N GLU A 197 41.60 -2.71 11.96
CA GLU A 197 42.74 -2.97 12.82
C GLU A 197 43.83 -3.64 11.99
N ASP A 198 45.11 -3.25 12.30
CA ASP A 198 46.30 -3.85 11.75
C ASP A 198 46.35 -3.93 10.21
N ALA A 199 45.79 -2.96 9.52
CA ALA A 199 45.87 -2.88 8.06
C ALA A 199 47.29 -2.51 7.65
N PRO A 200 47.98 -3.30 6.78
CA PRO A 200 49.30 -2.97 6.31
C PRO A 200 49.30 -1.67 5.51
N GLY A 201 50.30 -0.82 5.65
CA GLY A 201 50.36 0.50 5.03
C GLY A 201 50.37 0.50 3.50
N ASN A 202 50.65 -0.64 2.87
CA ASN A 202 50.51 -0.85 1.41
C ASN A 202 49.17 -1.45 0.99
N ASN A 203 48.15 -1.39 1.86
CA ASN A 203 46.84 -1.97 1.60
C ASN A 203 46.21 -1.42 0.30
N THR A 204 45.80 -2.32 -0.59
CA THR A 204 45.14 -2.01 -1.86
C THR A 204 43.64 -2.23 -1.81
N GLU A 205 43.13 -2.82 -0.74
CA GLU A 205 41.71 -3.17 -0.59
C GLU A 205 40.93 -2.12 0.19
N TYR A 206 39.66 -2.02 -0.12
CA TYR A 206 38.71 -1.20 0.62
C TYR A 206 37.92 -2.07 1.60
N ALA A 207 37.81 -1.65 2.84
CA ALA A 207 36.91 -2.25 3.80
C ALA A 207 35.52 -1.60 3.67
N PRO A 208 34.45 -2.37 3.53
CA PRO A 208 33.10 -1.81 3.52
C PRO A 208 32.73 -1.29 4.92
N ILE A 209 32.11 -0.12 4.97
CA ILE A 209 31.58 0.49 6.19
C ILE A 209 30.10 0.77 5.91
N TYR A 210 29.22 0.20 6.72
CA TYR A 210 27.79 0.46 6.61
C TYR A 210 27.44 1.78 7.31
N ALA A 211 26.61 2.60 6.65
CA ALA A 211 25.97 3.74 7.30
C ALA A 211 24.88 3.22 8.25
N ASP A 212 24.77 3.83 9.43
CA ASP A 212 23.66 3.59 10.36
C ASP A 212 22.61 4.66 10.21
#